data_9700bd721f1c46585be9dcd3df5621a2
#
_entry.id   9700bd721f1c46585be9dcd3df5621a2
#
_cell.length_a   1.000
_cell.length_b   1.000
_cell.length_c   1.000
_cell.angle_alpha   90.00
_cell.angle_beta   90.00
_cell.angle_gamma   90.00
#
_symmetry.space_group_name_H-M   'P 1'
#
loop_
_entity.id
_entity.type
_entity.pdbx_description
1 polymer ?
#
loop_
_entity_poly.entity_id
_entity_poly.type
_entity_poly.pdbx_seq_one_letter_code
_entity_poly.pdbx_strand_id
1 'polypeptide(L)'
;MIGRFALVGLLFLAACGQEQRDPVLTSELTSPVDVTLHWRPEAGSAGQVVEYANAADGEYTILEFAGPAKDTFRHPDLIPETRFYYRVRPFTGTASAAVDVALPPGDDVPEIEGPDWTAPVKAGGGKTSVASPEAAASGLRAEVKHANGILFTWQDRASDEDGYLIEVRPAGAADYRVAVQLDPDTTAYGVITLPDEKTATYRVRAFRFGAPSNLTHQTTGKV
;
A
#
# COMPACT_ATOMS: atom_id res chain seq x y z
N MET A 1 -52.82 26.90 -55.70
CA MET A 1 -52.34 27.46 -54.41
C MET A 1 -51.62 26.37 -53.63
N ILE A 2 -50.30 26.46 -53.62
CA ILE A 2 -49.42 25.41 -53.04
C ILE A 2 -48.90 25.95 -51.71
N GLY A 3 -49.37 25.35 -50.59
CA GLY A 3 -48.93 25.71 -49.25
C GLY A 3 -47.61 25.03 -48.96
N ARG A 4 -46.56 25.79 -48.63
CA ARG A 4 -45.28 25.36 -48.17
C ARG A 4 -45.32 25.14 -46.64
N PHE A 5 -45.20 23.90 -46.18
CA PHE A 5 -44.96 23.61 -44.79
C PHE A 5 -43.44 23.72 -44.51
N ALA A 6 -43.05 24.63 -43.63
CA ALA A 6 -41.69 24.72 -43.11
C ALA A 6 -41.55 23.78 -41.90
N LEU A 7 -40.67 22.80 -42.03
CA LEU A 7 -40.31 21.87 -40.95
C LEU A 7 -39.23 22.55 -40.12
N VAL A 8 -39.57 22.97 -38.89
CA VAL A 8 -38.60 23.47 -37.91
C VAL A 8 -38.00 22.25 -37.19
N GLY A 9 -36.76 21.91 -37.50
CA GLY A 9 -36.00 20.88 -36.80
C GLY A 9 -35.50 21.43 -35.49
N LEU A 10 -35.97 20.88 -34.36
CA LEU A 10 -35.41 21.10 -33.02
C LEU A 10 -34.13 20.27 -32.88
N LEU A 11 -32.96 20.93 -32.89
CA LEU A 11 -31.70 20.31 -32.48
C LEU A 11 -31.70 20.22 -30.96
N PHE A 12 -31.86 19.00 -30.43
CA PHE A 12 -31.51 18.70 -29.04
C PHE A 12 -30.00 18.60 -28.93
N LEU A 13 -29.35 19.61 -28.35
CA LEU A 13 -28.00 19.53 -27.85
C LEU A 13 -28.04 18.68 -26.58
N ALA A 14 -27.68 17.42 -26.71
CA ALA A 14 -27.37 16.58 -25.55
C ALA A 14 -26.09 17.15 -24.91
N ALA A 15 -26.25 17.96 -23.87
CA ALA A 15 -25.14 18.28 -22.95
C ALA A 15 -24.79 16.97 -22.21
N CYS A 16 -23.68 16.34 -22.61
CA CYS A 16 -23.03 15.34 -21.79
C CYS A 16 -22.55 16.05 -20.50
N GLY A 17 -23.40 16.05 -19.49
CA GLY A 17 -22.99 16.39 -18.14
C GLY A 17 -21.93 15.38 -17.71
N GLN A 18 -20.67 15.77 -17.67
CA GLN A 18 -19.68 15.05 -16.90
C GLN A 18 -20.17 15.08 -15.45
N GLU A 19 -20.65 13.96 -14.94
CA GLU A 19 -20.82 13.78 -13.50
C GLU A 19 -19.48 14.07 -12.85
N GLN A 20 -19.35 15.23 -12.26
CA GLN A 20 -18.20 15.59 -11.45
C GLN A 20 -18.28 14.74 -10.19
N ARG A 21 -17.66 13.55 -10.25
CA ARG A 21 -17.56 12.69 -9.08
C ARG A 21 -16.78 13.43 -8.02
N ASP A 22 -17.29 13.42 -6.80
CA ASP A 22 -16.57 13.97 -5.64
C ASP A 22 -15.15 13.38 -5.60
N PRO A 23 -14.13 14.21 -5.30
CA PRO A 23 -12.77 13.74 -5.26
C PRO A 23 -12.64 12.61 -4.23
N VAL A 24 -11.90 11.56 -4.60
CA VAL A 24 -11.61 10.44 -3.70
C VAL A 24 -10.65 10.89 -2.60
N LEU A 25 -9.66 11.74 -2.95
CA LEU A 25 -8.64 12.28 -2.08
C LEU A 25 -8.75 13.80 -1.98
N THR A 26 -8.69 14.31 -0.76
CA THR A 26 -8.54 15.74 -0.43
C THR A 26 -7.34 15.97 0.47
N SER A 27 -6.82 17.21 0.50
CA SER A 27 -5.72 17.60 1.37
C SER A 27 -5.93 18.98 1.95
N GLU A 28 -5.45 19.21 3.16
CA GLU A 28 -5.47 20.51 3.82
C GLU A 28 -4.15 20.76 4.57
N LEU A 29 -3.74 22.04 4.68
CA LEU A 29 -2.68 22.44 5.58
C LEU A 29 -3.25 22.54 7.00
N THR A 30 -2.78 21.70 7.90
CA THR A 30 -3.17 21.71 9.33
C THR A 30 -2.20 22.51 10.19
N SER A 31 -1.02 22.83 9.64
CA SER A 31 -0.07 23.83 10.13
C SER A 31 0.75 24.37 8.94
N PRO A 32 1.64 25.36 9.11
CA PRO A 32 2.50 25.83 8.02
C PRO A 32 3.31 24.71 7.34
N VAL A 33 3.64 23.64 8.06
CA VAL A 33 4.50 22.53 7.57
C VAL A 33 3.87 21.14 7.72
N ASP A 34 2.56 21.06 8.01
CA ASP A 34 1.85 19.80 8.11
C ASP A 34 0.69 19.75 7.12
N VAL A 35 0.57 18.63 6.43
CA VAL A 35 -0.55 18.34 5.54
C VAL A 35 -1.34 17.17 6.09
N THR A 36 -2.66 17.32 6.17
CA THR A 36 -3.56 16.20 6.43
C THR A 36 -4.29 15.81 5.15
N LEU A 37 -4.30 14.53 4.89
CA LEU A 37 -4.98 13.89 3.78
C LEU A 37 -6.25 13.20 4.28
N HIS A 38 -7.33 13.27 3.50
CA HIS A 38 -8.55 12.52 3.72
C HIS A 38 -8.96 11.85 2.42
N TRP A 39 -9.34 10.58 2.49
CA TRP A 39 -9.79 9.84 1.31
C TRP A 39 -10.97 8.93 1.63
N ARG A 40 -11.61 8.45 0.59
CA ARG A 40 -12.65 7.44 0.69
C ARG A 40 -12.04 6.07 0.38
N PRO A 41 -11.98 5.16 1.37
CA PRO A 41 -11.46 3.81 1.16
C PRO A 41 -12.24 3.08 0.05
N GLU A 42 -11.52 2.33 -0.78
CA GLU A 42 -12.14 1.49 -1.80
C GLU A 42 -12.64 0.18 -1.19
N ALA A 43 -13.92 -0.09 -1.37
CA ALA A 43 -14.54 -1.30 -0.84
C ALA A 43 -13.93 -2.55 -1.48
N GLY A 44 -13.60 -3.54 -0.64
CA GLY A 44 -13.00 -4.81 -1.09
C GLY A 44 -11.49 -4.75 -1.33
N SER A 45 -10.84 -3.59 -1.20
CA SER A 45 -9.39 -3.49 -1.20
C SER A 45 -8.77 -4.09 0.07
N ALA A 46 -7.52 -4.52 0.00
CA ALA A 46 -6.76 -4.96 1.17
C ALA A 46 -6.22 -3.76 1.99
N GLY A 47 -6.23 -2.58 1.40
CA GLY A 47 -5.83 -1.31 1.97
C GLY A 47 -5.57 -0.27 0.89
N GLN A 48 -4.99 0.86 1.29
CA GLN A 48 -4.58 1.95 0.40
C GLN A 48 -3.11 2.29 0.63
N VAL A 49 -2.43 2.68 -0.45
CA VAL A 49 -1.09 3.24 -0.40
C VAL A 49 -1.19 4.75 -0.50
N VAL A 50 -0.61 5.46 0.46
CA VAL A 50 -0.49 6.91 0.46
C VAL A 50 0.86 7.26 -0.14
N GLU A 51 0.85 8.10 -1.18
CA GLU A 51 2.05 8.46 -1.92
C GLU A 51 2.16 9.98 -2.08
N TYR A 52 3.41 10.48 -2.11
CA TYR A 52 3.68 11.89 -2.41
C TYR A 52 4.80 12.06 -3.45
N ALA A 53 4.82 13.23 -4.10
CA ALA A 53 5.89 13.70 -4.95
C ALA A 53 6.02 15.22 -4.86
N ASN A 54 7.16 15.77 -5.32
CA ASN A 54 7.36 17.21 -5.42
C ASN A 54 6.94 17.80 -6.77
N ALA A 55 6.56 16.96 -7.74
CA ALA A 55 5.99 17.36 -9.02
C ALA A 55 4.81 16.46 -9.38
N ALA A 56 3.82 17.00 -10.10
CA ALA A 56 2.59 16.26 -10.43
C ALA A 56 2.87 15.01 -11.28
N ASP A 57 3.86 15.07 -12.13
CA ASP A 57 4.35 14.01 -13.02
C ASP A 57 5.67 13.38 -12.55
N GLY A 58 6.07 13.67 -11.30
CA GLY A 58 7.28 13.15 -10.70
C GLY A 58 7.18 11.69 -10.25
N GLU A 59 8.31 11.18 -9.75
CA GLU A 59 8.35 9.89 -9.07
C GLU A 59 7.68 10.00 -7.69
N TYR A 60 6.76 9.09 -7.40
CA TYR A 60 6.00 9.08 -6.16
C TYR A 60 6.65 8.14 -5.14
N THR A 61 6.85 8.67 -3.94
CA THR A 61 7.36 7.95 -2.78
C THR A 61 6.19 7.48 -1.92
N ILE A 62 6.23 6.24 -1.48
CA ILE A 62 5.24 5.67 -0.56
C ILE A 62 5.50 6.21 0.84
N LEU A 63 4.46 6.76 1.47
CA LEU A 63 4.46 7.21 2.86
C LEU A 63 3.92 6.12 3.79
N GLU A 64 2.87 5.42 3.37
CA GLU A 64 2.20 4.42 4.20
C GLU A 64 1.41 3.42 3.35
N PHE A 65 1.40 2.17 3.81
CA PHE A 65 0.39 1.19 3.47
C PHE A 65 -0.70 1.24 4.55
N ALA A 66 -1.76 1.96 4.28
CA ALA A 66 -2.89 2.14 5.17
C ALA A 66 -3.81 0.92 5.14
N GLY A 67 -4.32 0.50 6.30
CA GLY A 67 -5.31 -0.57 6.39
C GLY A 67 -6.63 -0.21 5.69
N PRO A 68 -7.51 -1.21 5.42
CA PRO A 68 -8.68 -1.02 4.57
C PRO A 68 -9.73 -0.05 5.13
N ALA A 69 -9.74 0.20 6.43
CA ALA A 69 -10.67 1.13 7.08
C ALA A 69 -10.06 2.52 7.34
N LYS A 70 -8.76 2.71 7.11
CA LYS A 70 -8.10 3.99 7.33
C LYS A 70 -8.41 4.95 6.19
N ASP A 71 -8.77 6.17 6.54
CA ASP A 71 -9.26 7.22 5.63
C ASP A 71 -8.53 8.57 5.80
N THR A 72 -7.51 8.62 6.65
CA THR A 72 -6.75 9.83 6.93
C THR A 72 -5.28 9.55 7.18
N PHE A 73 -4.42 10.51 6.82
CA PHE A 73 -2.97 10.49 7.07
C PHE A 73 -2.46 11.91 7.29
N ARG A 74 -1.63 12.11 8.31
CA ARG A 74 -0.92 13.37 8.52
C ARG A 74 0.53 13.23 8.09
N HIS A 75 0.98 14.11 7.18
CA HIS A 75 2.38 14.24 6.77
C HIS A 75 2.98 15.45 7.48
N PRO A 76 3.69 15.24 8.60
CA PRO A 76 4.23 16.31 9.42
C PRO A 76 5.62 16.78 8.94
N ASP A 77 6.08 17.89 9.50
CA ASP A 77 7.45 18.38 9.44
C ASP A 77 7.99 18.53 8.01
N LEU A 78 7.14 18.99 7.10
CA LEU A 78 7.48 19.21 5.71
C LEU A 78 8.39 20.40 5.52
N ILE A 79 9.18 20.39 4.46
CA ILE A 79 10.04 21.51 4.06
C ILE A 79 9.15 22.74 3.80
N PRO A 80 9.44 23.90 4.45
CA PRO A 80 8.70 25.14 4.22
C PRO A 80 8.74 25.61 2.75
N GLU A 81 7.73 26.38 2.35
CA GLU A 81 7.60 27.00 1.02
C GLU A 81 7.76 26.00 -0.15
N THR A 82 7.40 24.73 0.08
CA THR A 82 7.57 23.64 -0.87
C THR A 82 6.22 23.07 -1.26
N ARG A 83 6.07 22.74 -2.56
CA ARG A 83 4.86 22.11 -3.07
C ARG A 83 4.97 20.59 -3.00
N PHE A 84 3.93 19.96 -2.46
CA PHE A 84 3.77 18.51 -2.36
C PHE A 84 2.50 18.08 -3.05
N TYR A 85 2.61 17.06 -3.90
CA TYR A 85 1.50 16.40 -4.58
C TYR A 85 1.24 15.06 -3.93
N TYR A 86 -0.03 14.68 -3.79
CA TYR A 86 -0.45 13.45 -3.13
C TYR A 86 -1.43 12.68 -3.99
N ARG A 87 -1.39 11.38 -3.88
CA ARG A 87 -2.38 10.45 -4.37
C ARG A 87 -2.50 9.27 -3.43
N VAL A 88 -3.62 8.57 -3.49
CA VAL A 88 -3.81 7.26 -2.86
C VAL A 88 -4.11 6.23 -3.93
N ARG A 89 -3.66 5.00 -3.70
CA ARG A 89 -3.93 3.86 -4.58
C ARG A 89 -4.44 2.71 -3.74
N PRO A 90 -5.57 2.08 -4.07
CA PRO A 90 -5.95 0.82 -3.43
C PRO A 90 -4.93 -0.26 -3.78
N PHE A 91 -4.77 -1.24 -2.93
CA PHE A 91 -4.10 -2.48 -3.28
C PHE A 91 -4.98 -3.68 -2.93
N THR A 92 -4.85 -4.73 -3.70
CA THR A 92 -5.61 -5.98 -3.56
C THR A 92 -4.68 -7.16 -3.37
N GLY A 93 -5.24 -8.29 -2.99
CA GLY A 93 -4.53 -9.55 -2.81
C GLY A 93 -4.93 -10.23 -1.51
N THR A 94 -4.88 -11.54 -1.51
CA THR A 94 -5.22 -12.36 -0.34
C THR A 94 -3.95 -12.68 0.46
N ALA A 95 -4.00 -12.50 1.77
CA ALA A 95 -2.89 -12.86 2.65
C ALA A 95 -2.81 -14.38 2.83
N SER A 96 -1.61 -14.88 3.10
CA SER A 96 -1.36 -16.27 3.52
C SER A 96 -2.06 -16.60 4.84
N ALA A 97 -2.08 -17.88 5.20
CA ALA A 97 -2.21 -18.27 6.60
C ALA A 97 -1.13 -17.57 7.44
N ALA A 98 -1.50 -17.19 8.66
CA ALA A 98 -0.59 -16.49 9.57
C ALA A 98 0.27 -17.46 10.36
N VAL A 99 1.42 -16.98 10.84
CA VAL A 99 2.31 -17.67 11.77
C VAL A 99 2.57 -16.81 13.00
N ASP A 100 2.52 -17.43 14.18
CA ASP A 100 2.87 -16.76 15.44
C ASP A 100 4.36 -16.92 15.71
N VAL A 101 5.00 -15.84 16.13
CA VAL A 101 6.42 -15.83 16.48
C VAL A 101 6.59 -15.20 17.86
N ALA A 102 7.40 -15.85 18.68
CA ALA A 102 7.91 -15.30 19.93
C ALA A 102 9.44 -15.39 19.89
N LEU A 103 10.10 -14.24 19.91
CA LEU A 103 11.55 -14.15 19.93
C LEU A 103 12.10 -14.34 21.35
N PRO A 104 13.30 -14.92 21.49
CA PRO A 104 13.95 -15.00 22.79
C PRO A 104 14.28 -13.61 23.34
N PRO A 105 14.46 -13.46 24.65
CA PRO A 105 14.90 -12.20 25.24
C PRO A 105 16.33 -11.87 24.77
N GLY A 106 16.64 -10.57 24.71
CA GLY A 106 17.93 -10.04 24.27
C GLY A 106 17.75 -8.96 23.20
N ASP A 107 18.80 -8.18 22.99
CA ASP A 107 18.86 -7.14 21.98
C ASP A 107 20.03 -7.36 20.99
N ASP A 108 20.75 -8.47 21.17
CA ASP A 108 21.93 -8.76 20.39
C ASP A 108 21.56 -9.04 18.92
N VAL A 109 22.12 -8.23 18.03
CA VAL A 109 22.32 -8.58 16.63
C VAL A 109 23.69 -9.27 16.57
N PRO A 110 23.77 -10.61 16.50
CA PRO A 110 25.05 -11.27 16.34
C PRO A 110 25.70 -10.77 15.05
N GLU A 111 27.03 -10.66 15.07
CA GLU A 111 27.79 -10.47 13.83
C GLU A 111 27.39 -11.57 12.85
N ILE A 112 26.97 -11.20 11.65
CA ILE A 112 26.42 -12.15 10.67
C ILE A 112 27.60 -12.96 10.12
N GLU A 113 27.90 -14.11 10.74
CA GLU A 113 28.77 -15.11 10.15
C GLU A 113 27.93 -16.01 9.23
N GLY A 114 28.26 -16.04 7.94
CA GLY A 114 27.60 -16.89 6.97
C GLY A 114 26.85 -16.12 5.87
N PRO A 115 26.06 -16.80 5.05
CA PRO A 115 25.25 -16.16 4.01
C PRO A 115 24.28 -15.14 4.59
N ASP A 116 24.13 -14.00 3.92
CA ASP A 116 23.19 -12.94 4.30
C ASP A 116 21.75 -13.46 4.21
N TRP A 117 21.22 -13.92 5.35
CA TRP A 117 19.84 -14.41 5.46
C TRP A 117 18.80 -13.28 5.40
N THR A 118 19.22 -12.00 5.48
CA THR A 118 18.33 -10.85 5.33
C THR A 118 18.08 -10.50 3.87
N ALA A 119 18.91 -10.97 2.95
CA ALA A 119 18.74 -10.71 1.54
C ALA A 119 17.48 -11.39 0.97
N PRO A 120 16.73 -10.71 0.08
CA PRO A 120 15.56 -11.31 -0.56
C PRO A 120 15.98 -12.45 -1.50
N VAL A 121 15.25 -13.57 -1.45
CA VAL A 121 15.40 -14.66 -2.41
C VAL A 121 14.22 -14.62 -3.37
N LYS A 122 14.52 -14.56 -4.67
CA LYS A 122 13.54 -14.63 -5.75
C LYS A 122 13.55 -16.02 -6.37
N ALA A 123 12.42 -16.69 -6.34
CA ALA A 123 12.23 -18.00 -6.95
C ALA A 123 10.77 -18.11 -7.43
N GLY A 124 10.36 -17.15 -8.25
CA GLY A 124 9.01 -17.04 -8.76
C GLY A 124 8.53 -18.31 -9.47
N GLY A 125 7.27 -18.41 -9.73
CA GLY A 125 6.67 -19.55 -10.40
C GLY A 125 5.18 -19.69 -10.14
N GLY A 126 4.59 -18.71 -9.51
CA GLY A 126 3.15 -18.58 -9.37
C GLY A 126 2.46 -18.56 -10.73
N LYS A 127 1.21 -19.01 -10.78
CA LYS A 127 0.42 -19.11 -12.02
C LYS A 127 -0.98 -18.55 -11.87
N THR A 128 -1.29 -17.98 -10.71
CA THR A 128 -2.64 -17.53 -10.36
C THR A 128 -2.64 -16.02 -10.26
N SER A 129 -3.63 -15.35 -10.88
CA SER A 129 -3.77 -13.90 -10.75
C SER A 129 -4.08 -13.51 -9.30
N VAL A 130 -3.46 -12.41 -8.83
CA VAL A 130 -3.69 -11.81 -7.49
C VAL A 130 -5.16 -11.52 -7.21
N ALA A 131 -5.97 -11.34 -8.26
CA ALA A 131 -7.42 -11.18 -8.13
C ALA A 131 -8.12 -12.44 -7.57
N SER A 132 -7.47 -13.62 -7.64
CA SER A 132 -7.99 -14.86 -7.09
C SER A 132 -7.45 -15.14 -5.68
N PRO A 133 -8.27 -15.60 -4.73
CA PRO A 133 -7.81 -16.01 -3.41
C PRO A 133 -6.73 -17.12 -3.43
N GLU A 134 -6.71 -17.95 -4.47
CA GLU A 134 -5.73 -19.03 -4.65
C GLU A 134 -4.30 -18.51 -4.93
N ALA A 135 -4.15 -17.23 -5.29
CA ALA A 135 -2.84 -16.58 -5.43
C ALA A 135 -2.18 -16.26 -4.08
N ALA A 136 -2.89 -16.42 -2.97
CA ALA A 136 -2.30 -16.24 -1.65
C ALA A 136 -1.03 -17.10 -1.48
N ALA A 137 0.04 -16.49 -1.00
CA ALA A 137 1.27 -17.20 -0.69
C ALA A 137 0.97 -18.40 0.22
N SER A 138 1.62 -19.53 0.00
CA SER A 138 1.38 -20.75 0.77
C SER A 138 2.64 -21.23 1.47
N GLY A 139 2.45 -22.06 2.51
CA GLY A 139 3.58 -22.66 3.22
C GLY A 139 4.46 -21.66 3.95
N LEU A 140 3.90 -20.50 4.40
CA LEU A 140 4.65 -19.52 5.19
C LEU A 140 5.26 -20.19 6.42
N ARG A 141 6.56 -19.97 6.61
CA ARG A 141 7.33 -20.41 7.75
C ARG A 141 8.18 -19.26 8.28
N ALA A 142 8.38 -19.26 9.59
CA ALA A 142 9.26 -18.34 10.29
C ALA A 142 10.37 -19.15 10.99
N GLU A 143 11.62 -18.81 10.75
CA GLU A 143 12.78 -19.35 11.41
C GLU A 143 13.43 -18.24 12.24
N VAL A 144 13.46 -18.40 13.55
CA VAL A 144 14.13 -17.45 14.45
C VAL A 144 15.63 -17.58 14.28
N LYS A 145 16.28 -16.49 13.86
CA LYS A 145 17.73 -16.42 13.67
C LYS A 145 18.45 -15.94 14.94
N HIS A 146 17.87 -14.96 15.62
CA HIS A 146 18.38 -14.43 16.89
C HIS A 146 17.29 -13.59 17.59
N ALA A 147 17.63 -12.87 18.68
CA ALA A 147 16.68 -12.19 19.55
C ALA A 147 15.80 -11.11 18.88
N ASN A 148 16.18 -10.63 17.70
CA ASN A 148 15.40 -9.68 16.90
C ASN A 148 15.40 -10.02 15.40
N GLY A 149 15.73 -11.25 15.00
CA GLY A 149 15.84 -11.65 13.62
C GLY A 149 14.99 -12.87 13.26
N ILE A 150 14.21 -12.77 12.18
CA ILE A 150 13.34 -13.82 11.67
C ILE A 150 13.57 -13.97 10.19
N LEU A 151 13.88 -15.17 9.72
CA LEU A 151 13.82 -15.51 8.30
C LEU A 151 12.43 -16.07 7.97
N PHE A 152 11.73 -15.40 7.07
CA PHE A 152 10.47 -15.89 6.49
C PHE A 152 10.73 -16.57 5.16
N THR A 153 10.03 -17.69 4.93
CA THR A 153 10.02 -18.41 3.65
C THR A 153 8.60 -18.78 3.29
N TRP A 154 8.26 -18.72 2.01
CA TRP A 154 6.93 -19.09 1.48
C TRP A 154 7.02 -19.58 0.05
N GLN A 155 5.92 -20.10 -0.46
CA GLN A 155 5.77 -20.45 -1.86
C GLN A 155 5.00 -19.33 -2.56
N ASP A 156 5.58 -18.84 -3.64
CA ASP A 156 4.91 -17.95 -4.57
C ASP A 156 3.83 -18.70 -5.35
N ARG A 157 2.64 -18.12 -5.43
CA ARG A 157 1.51 -18.64 -6.19
C ARG A 157 0.93 -17.61 -7.16
N ALA A 158 1.29 -16.36 -7.00
CA ALA A 158 0.85 -15.26 -7.83
C ALA A 158 1.61 -15.23 -9.17
N SER A 159 1.09 -14.54 -10.18
CA SER A 159 1.70 -14.44 -11.50
C SER A 159 1.67 -13.01 -12.05
N ASP A 160 1.00 -12.10 -11.37
CA ASP A 160 0.78 -10.72 -11.82
C ASP A 160 0.81 -9.73 -10.64
N GLU A 161 1.50 -10.10 -9.57
CA GLU A 161 1.71 -9.24 -8.40
C GLU A 161 2.71 -8.13 -8.70
N ASP A 162 2.49 -6.97 -8.07
CA ASP A 162 3.46 -5.87 -8.02
C ASP A 162 4.51 -6.08 -6.92
N GLY A 163 4.35 -7.12 -6.10
CA GLY A 163 5.28 -7.51 -5.04
C GLY A 163 4.62 -8.28 -3.90
N TYR A 164 5.38 -8.37 -2.81
CA TYR A 164 4.96 -9.02 -1.57
C TYR A 164 5.00 -8.05 -0.41
N LEU A 165 4.03 -8.17 0.51
CA LEU A 165 4.01 -7.48 1.80
C LEU A 165 4.20 -8.51 2.91
N ILE A 166 5.16 -8.28 3.80
CA ILE A 166 5.17 -8.94 5.10
C ILE A 166 4.39 -8.04 6.04
N GLU A 167 3.29 -8.57 6.55
CA GLU A 167 2.39 -7.88 7.47
C GLU A 167 2.57 -8.45 8.88
N VAL A 168 2.65 -7.56 9.87
CA VAL A 168 2.84 -7.89 11.28
C VAL A 168 1.69 -7.37 12.12
N ARG A 169 1.27 -8.17 13.08
CA ARG A 169 0.34 -7.77 14.15
C ARG A 169 1.00 -8.08 15.49
N PRO A 170 1.58 -7.08 16.16
CA PRO A 170 2.14 -7.23 17.49
C PRO A 170 1.11 -7.75 18.50
N ALA A 171 1.57 -8.41 19.54
CA ALA A 171 0.71 -8.90 20.62
C ALA A 171 -0.11 -7.74 21.23
N GLY A 172 -1.43 -7.92 21.31
CA GLY A 172 -2.36 -6.89 21.79
C GLY A 172 -2.80 -5.86 20.76
N ALA A 173 -2.22 -5.83 19.56
CA ALA A 173 -2.69 -4.99 18.47
C ALA A 173 -3.95 -5.59 17.80
N ALA A 174 -4.89 -4.72 17.41
CA ALA A 174 -6.11 -5.13 16.73
C ALA A 174 -5.84 -5.51 15.26
N ASP A 175 -4.99 -4.74 14.59
CA ASP A 175 -4.81 -4.78 13.14
C ASP A 175 -3.38 -5.15 12.74
N TYR A 176 -3.24 -5.65 11.52
CA TYR A 176 -1.95 -5.82 10.85
C TYR A 176 -1.46 -4.49 10.30
N ARG A 177 -0.14 -4.28 10.37
CA ARG A 177 0.56 -3.24 9.63
C ARG A 177 1.58 -3.88 8.68
N VAL A 178 1.95 -3.18 7.62
CA VAL A 178 3.03 -3.62 6.73
C VAL A 178 4.37 -3.36 7.40
N ALA A 179 5.14 -4.41 7.59
CA ALA A 179 6.52 -4.33 8.07
C ALA A 179 7.52 -4.14 6.93
N VAL A 180 7.29 -4.83 5.81
CA VAL A 180 8.21 -4.82 4.65
C VAL A 180 7.42 -4.92 3.36
N GLN A 181 7.84 -4.14 2.35
CA GLN A 181 7.47 -4.31 0.95
C GLN A 181 8.64 -4.97 0.22
N LEU A 182 8.34 -5.96 -0.61
CA LEU A 182 9.29 -6.74 -1.38
C LEU A 182 8.90 -6.74 -2.85
N ASP A 183 9.88 -6.96 -3.70
CA ASP A 183 9.68 -7.10 -5.15
C ASP A 183 8.85 -8.35 -5.51
N PRO A 184 8.30 -8.40 -6.74
CA PRO A 184 7.68 -9.61 -7.29
C PRO A 184 8.60 -10.84 -7.22
N ASP A 185 8.00 -12.02 -7.28
CA ASP A 185 8.69 -13.32 -7.27
C ASP A 185 9.51 -13.62 -6.00
N THR A 186 9.42 -12.81 -4.94
CA THR A 186 10.14 -13.04 -3.69
C THR A 186 9.52 -14.20 -2.92
N THR A 187 10.36 -15.10 -2.41
CA THR A 187 9.95 -16.31 -1.68
C THR A 187 10.64 -16.47 -0.31
N ALA A 188 11.60 -15.62 -0.02
CA ALA A 188 12.21 -15.53 1.30
C ALA A 188 12.74 -14.14 1.59
N TYR A 189 12.70 -13.75 2.87
CA TYR A 189 13.25 -12.48 3.36
C TYR A 189 13.46 -12.51 4.86
N GLY A 190 14.58 -11.95 5.30
CA GLY A 190 14.88 -11.81 6.71
C GLY A 190 14.48 -10.46 7.27
N VAL A 191 13.73 -10.45 8.34
CA VAL A 191 13.23 -9.26 9.02
C VAL A 191 13.98 -9.05 10.32
N ILE A 192 14.48 -7.83 10.52
CA ILE A 192 14.90 -7.35 11.84
C ILE A 192 13.69 -6.68 12.48
N THR A 193 13.25 -7.19 13.61
CA THR A 193 12.01 -6.78 14.27
C THR A 193 12.20 -5.55 15.13
N LEU A 194 11.11 -4.77 15.26
CA LEU A 194 11.01 -3.71 16.25
C LEU A 194 10.75 -4.30 17.65
N PRO A 195 11.00 -3.54 18.74
CA PRO A 195 10.81 -4.02 20.11
C PRO A 195 9.40 -4.54 20.41
N ASP A 196 8.36 -3.94 19.82
CA ASP A 196 6.96 -4.35 19.99
C ASP A 196 6.58 -5.58 19.13
N GLU A 197 7.44 -6.02 18.23
CA GLU A 197 7.25 -7.16 17.34
C GLU A 197 7.87 -8.47 17.87
N LYS A 198 8.51 -8.45 19.04
CA LYS A 198 9.14 -9.66 19.62
C LYS A 198 8.13 -10.78 19.89
N THR A 199 6.87 -10.46 20.11
CA THR A 199 5.75 -11.41 20.15
C THR A 199 4.69 -10.91 19.22
N ALA A 200 4.53 -11.53 18.07
CA ALA A 200 3.65 -11.05 17.02
C ALA A 200 3.17 -12.18 16.10
N THR A 201 2.09 -11.91 15.40
CA THR A 201 1.55 -12.74 14.31
C THR A 201 1.97 -12.14 12.98
N TYR A 202 2.52 -12.94 12.08
CA TYR A 202 2.95 -12.52 10.74
C TYR A 202 2.19 -13.23 9.65
N ARG A 203 2.00 -12.55 8.52
CA ARG A 203 1.48 -13.14 7.28
C ARG A 203 2.13 -12.47 6.08
N VAL A 204 2.05 -13.12 4.92
CA VAL A 204 2.58 -12.61 3.66
C VAL A 204 1.44 -12.42 2.68
N ARG A 205 1.47 -11.34 1.91
CA ARG A 205 0.48 -11.02 0.89
C ARG A 205 1.17 -10.74 -0.44
N ALA A 206 0.87 -11.53 -1.48
CA ALA A 206 1.05 -11.08 -2.84
C ALA A 206 0.07 -9.94 -3.10
N PHE A 207 0.52 -8.81 -3.63
CA PHE A 207 -0.35 -7.65 -3.80
C PHE A 207 -0.23 -7.06 -5.20
N ARG A 208 -1.30 -6.37 -5.62
CA ARG A 208 -1.34 -5.58 -6.84
C ARG A 208 -1.96 -4.22 -6.57
N PHE A 209 -1.35 -3.17 -7.13
CA PHE A 209 -1.89 -1.83 -7.06
C PHE A 209 -3.10 -1.65 -7.99
N GLY A 210 -4.11 -0.96 -7.49
CA GLY A 210 -5.20 -0.44 -8.30
C GLY A 210 -4.85 0.90 -8.95
N ALA A 211 -5.81 1.49 -9.63
CA ALA A 211 -5.67 2.81 -10.22
C ALA A 211 -5.49 3.89 -9.13
N PRO A 212 -4.65 4.90 -9.37
CA PRO A 212 -4.51 6.01 -8.43
C PRO A 212 -5.78 6.87 -8.39
N SER A 213 -6.01 7.53 -7.24
CA SER A 213 -7.03 8.57 -7.07
C SER A 213 -6.75 9.81 -7.92
N ASN A 214 -7.63 10.81 -7.82
CA ASN A 214 -7.30 12.17 -8.22
C ASN A 214 -6.03 12.64 -7.48
N LEU A 215 -5.28 13.57 -8.12
CA LEU A 215 -4.21 14.30 -7.45
C LEU A 215 -4.78 15.43 -6.60
N THR A 216 -4.16 15.65 -5.44
CA THR A 216 -4.32 16.86 -4.66
C THR A 216 -2.93 17.42 -4.34
N HIS A 217 -2.82 18.71 -4.00
CA HIS A 217 -1.55 19.31 -3.65
C HIS A 217 -1.72 20.39 -2.58
N GLN A 218 -0.64 20.60 -1.83
CA GLN A 218 -0.50 21.71 -0.90
C GLN A 218 0.87 22.35 -1.08
N THR A 219 0.95 23.66 -0.80
CA THR A 219 2.23 24.36 -0.69
C THR A 219 2.39 24.77 0.76
N THR A 220 3.44 24.31 1.42
CA THR A 220 3.75 24.63 2.81
C THR A 220 4.04 26.13 2.98
N GLY A 221 3.74 26.66 4.16
CA GLY A 221 3.96 28.06 4.51
C GLY A 221 5.37 28.32 5.04
N LYS A 222 5.56 29.57 5.52
CA LYS A 222 6.76 29.95 6.27
C LYS A 222 6.64 29.49 7.72
N VAL A 223 7.75 29.10 8.30
CA VAL A 223 7.92 28.79 9.72
C VAL A 223 8.52 29.97 10.43
#